data_79926af2b9744a4801456c5016446659
#
_entry.id   79926af2b9744a4801456c5016446659
#
_cell.length_a   1.000
_cell.length_b   1.000
_cell.length_c   1.000
_cell.angle_alpha   90.00
_cell.angle_beta   90.00
_cell.angle_gamma   90.00
#
_symmetry.space_group_name_H-M   'P 1'
#
loop_
_entity.id
_entity.type
_entity.pdbx_description
1 polymer ?
#
loop_
_entity_poly.entity_id
_entity_poly.type
_entity_poly.pdbx_seq_one_letter_code
_entity_poly.pdbx_strand_id
1 'polypeptide(L)'
;MKRQHKYPIVAIVGRANVGKSTLWNRLTETTRALVSTVPHTTRDRNYALTTWRGLCIETVDTGGLDADQGSEIGRGIIKQAEYAIREADLVLLLVDAEDGVLKNDIDLAKTVRAINKHIILVANKIDNPDRQSLAATKELFSLGFGQGLPISASTGRGVGDLLDAVYDELERLGKHPAPIETNEGLKLVIMGRPNVGKSSLMNAILGEERVIVSSIPHTTREPQDTTFEWKGERVTLIDTAGMRKRSHVEPGLEKAGVDRNEQALMKADVALLVFDSTEDVTTQDRHLAGLLENAGRGLILVANKWDLVEDKTTRTTDEYEKLIRQTFPFLSWAPIYFVSAKKRQRTDKLLDHAFTIREERRRQIAYNALQRFLKTVLARKKPLARIGAKSPYVLDVTQIGIEPPNFLMTIRGEKETVHASWLRYFENRLREKFGFDGTPVIVRARQVPFSKSHDEKDYIKSAEPKKKLKHPWARKRRPIGRIGRY
;
A
#
# COMPACT_ATOMS: atom_id res chain seq x y z
N MET A 1 -1.81 15.90 30.90
CA MET A 1 -2.29 14.66 30.31
C MET A 1 -1.20 14.13 29.40
N LYS A 2 -0.66 12.90 29.63
CA LYS A 2 0.28 12.27 28.72
C LYS A 2 -0.47 11.96 27.42
N ARG A 3 0.07 12.39 26.30
CA ARG A 3 -0.45 12.07 24.97
C ARG A 3 -0.31 10.54 24.78
N GLN A 4 -1.38 9.87 24.46
CA GLN A 4 -1.32 8.45 24.14
C GLN A 4 -0.98 8.36 22.65
N HIS A 5 0.31 8.12 22.34
CA HIS A 5 0.75 7.89 20.97
C HIS A 5 0.34 6.48 20.55
N LYS A 6 -0.17 6.38 19.34
CA LYS A 6 -0.68 5.13 18.80
C LYS A 6 0.41 4.25 18.20
N TYR A 7 1.46 4.89 17.68
CA TYR A 7 2.58 4.23 17.03
C TYR A 7 3.87 4.48 17.82
N PRO A 8 4.87 3.60 17.70
CA PRO A 8 6.19 3.83 18.28
C PRO A 8 6.79 5.14 17.77
N ILE A 9 7.46 5.87 18.66
CA ILE A 9 8.04 7.18 18.37
C ILE A 9 9.53 7.05 18.14
N VAL A 10 10.02 7.60 17.02
CA VAL A 10 11.44 7.67 16.66
C VAL A 10 11.87 9.12 16.54
N ALA A 11 12.77 9.57 17.44
CA ALA A 11 13.30 10.93 17.41
C ALA A 11 14.56 11.02 16.57
N ILE A 12 14.66 12.02 15.68
CA ILE A 12 15.83 12.32 14.88
C ILE A 12 16.58 13.47 15.54
N VAL A 13 17.78 13.21 16.05
CA VAL A 13 18.61 14.18 16.74
C VAL A 13 20.00 14.29 16.08
N GLY A 14 20.66 15.42 16.25
CA GLY A 14 21.97 15.70 15.71
C GLY A 14 22.24 17.20 15.72
N ARG A 15 23.48 17.64 15.54
CA ARG A 15 23.83 19.06 15.41
C ARG A 15 23.18 19.75 14.22
N ALA A 16 23.27 21.06 14.11
CA ALA A 16 22.81 21.82 12.94
C ALA A 16 23.50 21.33 11.67
N ASN A 17 22.78 21.31 10.54
CA ASN A 17 23.29 21.00 9.21
C ASN A 17 23.76 19.55 8.95
N VAL A 18 23.57 18.60 9.87
CA VAL A 18 23.86 17.17 9.61
C VAL A 18 22.85 16.47 8.71
N GLY A 19 21.76 17.17 8.33
CA GLY A 19 20.74 16.63 7.43
C GLY A 19 19.50 16.01 8.11
N LYS A 20 19.17 16.37 9.36
CA LYS A 20 17.99 15.91 10.09
C LYS A 20 16.69 16.12 9.30
N SER A 21 16.41 17.36 8.90
CA SER A 21 15.18 17.71 8.17
C SER A 21 15.15 17.10 6.77
N THR A 22 16.32 16.91 6.14
CA THR A 22 16.43 16.21 4.85
C THR A 22 16.03 14.73 5.02
N LEU A 23 16.56 14.07 6.05
CA LEU A 23 16.19 12.69 6.38
C LEU A 23 14.69 12.59 6.73
N TRP A 24 14.21 13.45 7.62
CA TRP A 24 12.81 13.47 8.04
C TRP A 24 11.84 13.67 6.86
N ASN A 25 12.13 14.64 5.98
CA ASN A 25 11.35 14.86 4.78
C ASN A 25 11.33 13.61 3.89
N ARG A 26 12.46 12.95 3.71
CA ARG A 26 12.56 11.71 2.92
C ARG A 26 11.79 10.56 3.53
N LEU A 27 11.87 10.37 4.85
CA LEU A 27 11.13 9.33 5.56
C LEU A 27 9.61 9.55 5.48
N THR A 28 9.18 10.80 5.52
CA THR A 28 7.75 11.17 5.54
C THR A 28 7.15 11.39 4.14
N GLU A 29 7.97 11.53 3.09
CA GLU A 29 7.53 11.84 1.72
C GLU A 29 6.53 10.81 1.17
N THR A 30 6.79 9.52 1.34
CA THR A 30 5.89 8.43 0.93
C THR A 30 4.60 8.40 1.73
N THR A 31 4.65 8.79 2.98
CA THR A 31 3.50 8.74 3.90
C THR A 31 2.61 9.99 3.77
N ARG A 32 3.17 11.15 3.40
CA ARG A 32 2.37 12.37 3.15
C ARG A 32 1.30 12.18 2.09
N ALA A 33 1.59 11.39 1.05
CA ALA A 33 0.61 11.05 0.02
C ALA A 33 -0.55 10.16 0.56
N LEU A 34 -0.28 9.36 1.59
CA LEU A 34 -1.26 8.47 2.23
C LEU A 34 -2.04 9.19 3.34
N VAL A 35 -1.38 10.09 4.08
CA VAL A 35 -1.92 10.77 5.27
C VAL A 35 -2.65 12.07 4.95
N SER A 36 -2.51 12.64 3.74
CA SER A 36 -3.33 13.78 3.30
C SER A 36 -4.84 13.51 3.38
N THR A 37 -5.20 12.26 3.58
CA THR A 37 -6.57 11.77 3.71
C THR A 37 -7.05 11.61 5.17
N VAL A 38 -6.16 11.71 6.20
CA VAL A 38 -6.53 11.51 7.61
C VAL A 38 -6.72 12.86 8.31
N PRO A 39 -7.94 13.23 8.78
CA PRO A 39 -8.14 14.41 9.62
C PRO A 39 -7.49 14.20 10.99
N HIS A 40 -6.80 15.21 11.52
CA HIS A 40 -6.25 15.33 12.89
C HIS A 40 -4.79 14.96 13.17
N THR A 41 -3.94 14.69 12.19
CA THR A 41 -2.52 14.36 12.43
C THR A 41 -1.55 15.56 12.39
N THR A 42 -2.00 16.80 12.21
CA THR A 42 -1.11 17.94 11.91
C THR A 42 -1.29 19.17 12.81
N ARG A 43 -1.40 19.01 14.13
CA ARG A 43 -1.36 20.19 15.02
C ARG A 43 0.03 20.54 15.56
N ASP A 44 0.98 19.62 15.55
CA ASP A 44 2.37 19.90 15.91
C ASP A 44 3.26 19.67 14.69
N ARG A 45 3.96 20.69 14.25
CA ARG A 45 4.75 20.77 13.03
C ARG A 45 5.92 19.76 12.96
N ASN A 46 6.26 19.10 14.05
CA ASN A 46 7.46 18.29 14.21
C ASN A 46 7.20 16.78 14.25
N TYR A 47 5.93 16.32 14.27
CA TYR A 47 5.59 14.89 14.25
C TYR A 47 5.00 14.51 12.90
N ALA A 48 5.48 13.41 12.35
CA ALA A 48 4.89 12.85 11.13
C ALA A 48 4.95 11.33 11.13
N LEU A 49 3.98 10.72 10.44
CA LEU A 49 3.98 9.28 10.22
C LEU A 49 4.99 8.91 9.14
N THR A 50 5.73 7.84 9.39
CA THR A 50 6.63 7.19 8.43
C THR A 50 6.19 5.75 8.26
N THR A 51 6.06 5.30 7.01
CA THR A 51 5.69 3.93 6.70
C THR A 51 6.83 3.18 6.04
N TRP A 52 7.06 1.97 6.51
CA TRP A 52 7.99 1.04 5.91
C TRP A 52 7.40 -0.35 5.87
N ARG A 53 7.41 -1.01 4.69
CA ARG A 53 6.84 -2.34 4.49
C ARG A 53 5.39 -2.49 5.00
N GLY A 54 4.62 -1.38 4.93
CA GLY A 54 3.22 -1.36 5.36
C GLY A 54 2.97 -1.13 6.85
N LEU A 55 4.03 -1.09 7.67
CA LEU A 55 3.97 -0.74 9.09
C LEU A 55 4.30 0.74 9.31
N CYS A 56 3.77 1.33 10.37
CA CYS A 56 3.85 2.75 10.67
C CYS A 56 4.54 3.02 11.99
N ILE A 57 5.35 4.07 12.01
CA ILE A 57 5.95 4.70 13.19
C ILE A 57 5.70 6.20 13.15
N GLU A 58 5.77 6.87 14.29
CA GLU A 58 5.82 8.33 14.36
C GLU A 58 7.27 8.78 14.37
N THR A 59 7.67 9.67 13.45
CA THR A 59 9.00 10.28 13.45
C THR A 59 8.92 11.74 13.91
N VAL A 60 9.89 12.17 14.71
CA VAL A 60 9.97 13.53 15.25
C VAL A 60 11.24 14.19 14.76
N ASP A 61 11.10 15.30 14.03
CA ASP A 61 12.24 16.14 13.67
C ASP A 61 12.52 17.17 14.77
N THR A 62 13.71 17.09 15.38
CA THR A 62 14.19 18.09 16.35
C THR A 62 14.89 19.26 15.66
N GLY A 63 15.10 19.23 14.34
CA GLY A 63 15.84 20.23 13.57
C GLY A 63 15.10 21.56 13.35
N GLY A 64 13.77 21.56 13.36
CA GLY A 64 12.98 22.81 13.34
C GLY A 64 13.13 23.66 14.60
N LEU A 65 13.90 23.17 15.57
CA LEU A 65 14.13 23.77 16.88
C LEU A 65 15.50 24.48 16.97
N ASP A 66 16.32 24.42 15.91
CA ASP A 66 17.70 24.93 15.90
C ASP A 66 17.84 26.44 15.51
N ALA A 67 16.74 27.18 15.44
CA ALA A 67 16.78 28.60 15.13
C ALA A 67 17.23 29.42 16.37
N ASP A 68 18.39 30.06 16.26
CA ASP A 68 19.00 31.05 17.16
C ASP A 68 19.55 30.57 18.53
N GLN A 69 20.85 30.22 18.54
CA GLN A 69 21.60 29.88 19.74
C GLN A 69 21.97 31.09 20.63
N GLY A 70 21.50 32.29 20.37
CA GLY A 70 21.90 33.55 21.07
C GLY A 70 20.91 34.17 22.08
N SER A 71 19.71 33.62 22.25
CA SER A 71 18.66 34.23 23.02
C SER A 71 18.04 33.30 24.08
N GLU A 72 17.22 33.84 25.00
CA GLU A 72 16.37 33.02 25.90
C GLU A 72 15.53 31.98 25.17
N ILE A 73 15.27 32.17 23.90
CA ILE A 73 14.66 31.24 22.93
C ILE A 73 15.53 29.98 22.77
N GLY A 74 16.87 30.08 22.77
CA GLY A 74 17.78 28.93 22.64
C GLY A 74 17.67 27.91 23.76
N ARG A 75 17.41 28.35 25.01
CA ARG A 75 17.15 27.44 26.16
C ARG A 75 15.80 26.72 26.06
N GLY A 76 14.81 27.34 25.45
CA GLY A 76 13.51 26.73 25.18
C GLY A 76 13.62 25.58 24.14
N ILE A 77 14.51 25.73 23.19
CA ILE A 77 14.78 24.80 22.10
C ILE A 77 15.43 23.52 22.62
N ILE A 78 16.43 23.63 23.48
CA ILE A 78 17.10 22.48 24.11
C ILE A 78 16.08 21.68 24.96
N LYS A 79 15.20 22.36 25.70
CA LYS A 79 14.14 21.68 26.47
C LYS A 79 13.12 20.93 25.61
N GLN A 80 12.78 21.45 24.43
CA GLN A 80 11.86 20.77 23.51
C GLN A 80 12.52 19.54 22.86
N ALA A 81 13.82 19.65 22.49
CA ALA A 81 14.58 18.50 22.01
C ALA A 81 14.70 17.42 23.08
N GLU A 82 15.00 17.78 24.32
CA GLU A 82 15.00 16.84 25.44
C GLU A 82 13.63 16.20 25.69
N TYR A 83 12.56 16.96 25.51
CA TYR A 83 11.19 16.43 25.64
C TYR A 83 10.90 15.39 24.56
N ALA A 84 11.22 15.68 23.30
CA ALA A 84 11.06 14.75 22.19
C ALA A 84 11.88 13.45 22.38
N ILE A 85 13.13 13.59 22.88
CA ILE A 85 13.99 12.44 23.20
C ILE A 85 13.37 11.60 24.33
N ARG A 86 12.82 12.24 25.38
CA ARG A 86 12.18 11.54 26.50
C ARG A 86 10.94 10.77 26.09
N GLU A 87 10.14 11.32 25.18
CA GLU A 87 8.94 10.65 24.65
C GLU A 87 9.27 9.53 23.66
N ALA A 88 10.39 9.64 22.94
CA ALA A 88 10.77 8.65 21.92
C ALA A 88 11.02 7.25 22.51
N ASP A 89 10.62 6.23 21.78
CA ASP A 89 10.94 4.84 22.05
C ASP A 89 12.34 4.48 21.54
N LEU A 90 12.78 5.14 20.46
CA LEU A 90 14.09 4.97 19.82
C LEU A 90 14.61 6.32 19.35
N VAL A 91 15.93 6.54 19.41
CA VAL A 91 16.59 7.77 18.99
C VAL A 91 17.55 7.47 17.83
N LEU A 92 17.46 8.24 16.74
CA LEU A 92 18.45 8.27 15.66
C LEU A 92 19.40 9.44 15.91
N LEU A 93 20.65 9.13 16.25
CA LEU A 93 21.68 10.15 16.40
C LEU A 93 22.41 10.31 15.07
N LEU A 94 22.15 11.44 14.38
CA LEU A 94 22.76 11.76 13.10
C LEU A 94 24.08 12.52 13.30
N VAL A 95 25.11 12.03 12.61
CA VAL A 95 26.43 12.69 12.50
C VAL A 95 26.75 12.86 11.02
N ASP A 96 27.39 13.96 10.69
CA ASP A 96 27.94 14.22 9.36
C ASP A 96 29.24 13.42 9.18
N ALA A 97 29.23 12.46 8.25
CA ALA A 97 30.38 11.59 8.03
C ALA A 97 31.54 12.30 7.30
N GLU A 98 31.26 13.41 6.59
CA GLU A 98 32.30 14.19 5.91
C GLU A 98 33.04 15.16 6.88
N ASP A 99 32.28 15.83 7.74
CA ASP A 99 32.88 16.73 8.76
C ASP A 99 33.49 15.93 9.93
N GLY A 100 33.13 14.67 10.11
CA GLY A 100 33.49 13.86 11.26
C GLY A 100 32.76 14.27 12.56
N VAL A 101 33.29 13.77 13.70
CA VAL A 101 32.70 14.02 15.02
C VAL A 101 33.20 15.35 15.57
N LEU A 102 32.29 16.27 15.83
CA LEU A 102 32.59 17.58 16.43
C LEU A 102 32.20 17.60 17.93
N LYS A 103 32.68 18.63 18.66
CA LYS A 103 32.39 18.79 20.08
C LYS A 103 30.89 18.74 20.40
N ASN A 104 30.05 19.36 19.56
CA ASN A 104 28.61 19.36 19.72
C ASN A 104 28.00 17.97 19.60
N ASP A 105 28.55 17.09 18.75
CA ASP A 105 28.11 15.70 18.62
C ASP A 105 28.43 14.91 19.89
N ILE A 106 29.62 15.15 20.49
CA ILE A 106 30.03 14.54 21.76
C ILE A 106 29.13 14.97 22.92
N ASP A 107 28.79 16.24 23.01
CA ASP A 107 27.95 16.77 24.08
C ASP A 107 26.50 16.29 23.94
N LEU A 108 25.99 16.23 22.70
CA LEU A 108 24.69 15.64 22.42
C LEU A 108 24.67 14.14 22.75
N ALA A 109 25.70 13.39 22.39
CA ALA A 109 25.86 11.98 22.71
C ALA A 109 25.82 11.71 24.24
N LYS A 110 26.49 12.56 25.04
CA LYS A 110 26.42 12.53 26.51
C LYS A 110 25.00 12.76 27.03
N THR A 111 24.30 13.77 26.47
CA THR A 111 22.94 14.11 26.86
C THR A 111 21.97 12.97 26.58
N VAL A 112 22.01 12.40 25.34
CA VAL A 112 21.13 11.29 24.94
C VAL A 112 21.42 10.04 25.77
N ARG A 113 22.69 9.77 26.08
CA ARG A 113 23.10 8.65 26.98
C ARG A 113 22.56 8.83 28.40
N ALA A 114 22.60 10.05 28.94
CA ALA A 114 22.09 10.35 30.28
C ALA A 114 20.57 10.10 30.41
N ILE A 115 19.83 10.18 29.30
CA ILE A 115 18.38 9.89 29.27
C ILE A 115 18.11 8.37 29.19
N ASN A 116 19.13 7.54 28.99
CA ASN A 116 19.04 6.07 28.92
C ASN A 116 18.05 5.55 27.86
N LYS A 117 18.11 6.10 26.66
CA LYS A 117 17.32 5.68 25.51
C LYS A 117 18.11 4.74 24.60
N HIS A 118 17.40 3.88 23.87
CA HIS A 118 18.00 3.12 22.79
C HIS A 118 18.35 4.05 21.62
N ILE A 119 19.55 3.86 21.05
CA ILE A 119 20.13 4.76 20.07
C ILE A 119 20.67 3.98 18.90
N ILE A 120 20.32 4.42 17.71
CA ILE A 120 20.99 4.04 16.46
C ILE A 120 21.84 5.20 16.00
N LEU A 121 23.15 5.00 15.89
CA LEU A 121 24.09 5.97 15.32
C LEU A 121 23.99 5.96 13.79
N VAL A 122 23.78 7.13 13.19
CA VAL A 122 23.60 7.28 11.74
C VAL A 122 24.67 8.21 11.19
N ALA A 123 25.51 7.68 10.28
CA ALA A 123 26.51 8.46 9.56
C ALA A 123 25.93 8.94 8.24
N ASN A 124 25.56 10.22 8.16
CA ASN A 124 24.92 10.83 6.99
C ASN A 124 25.93 11.48 6.04
N LYS A 125 25.48 11.85 4.85
CA LYS A 125 26.22 12.44 3.73
C LYS A 125 27.22 11.49 3.04
N ILE A 126 26.98 10.19 3.13
CA ILE A 126 27.75 9.17 2.42
C ILE A 126 27.10 8.93 1.04
N ASP A 127 27.33 9.85 0.12
CA ASP A 127 26.69 9.84 -1.21
C ASP A 127 27.33 8.78 -2.13
N ASN A 128 28.63 8.48 -1.92
CA ASN A 128 29.38 7.51 -2.72
C ASN A 128 29.59 6.18 -1.97
N PRO A 129 29.42 5.01 -2.66
CA PRO A 129 29.74 3.67 -2.12
C PRO A 129 31.12 3.56 -1.53
N ASP A 130 32.11 4.17 -2.18
CA ASP A 130 33.52 4.04 -1.80
C ASP A 130 33.86 4.70 -0.45
N ARG A 131 32.95 5.55 0.07
CA ARG A 131 33.08 6.25 1.35
C ARG A 131 32.37 5.59 2.52
N GLN A 132 31.87 4.36 2.36
CA GLN A 132 31.19 3.64 3.46
C GLN A 132 32.07 3.45 4.70
N SER A 133 33.40 3.38 4.52
CA SER A 133 34.33 3.30 5.62
C SER A 133 34.29 4.50 6.58
N LEU A 134 33.76 5.65 6.14
CA LEU A 134 33.58 6.82 7.01
C LEU A 134 32.58 6.55 8.16
N ALA A 135 31.66 5.60 7.99
CA ALA A 135 30.73 5.20 9.05
C ALA A 135 31.37 4.36 10.16
N ALA A 136 32.61 3.88 9.96
CA ALA A 136 33.35 3.01 10.89
C ALA A 136 34.64 3.66 11.39
N THR A 137 34.68 4.98 11.48
CA THR A 137 35.87 5.70 11.99
C THR A 137 35.99 5.58 13.51
N LYS A 138 37.22 5.70 14.04
CA LYS A 138 37.46 5.65 15.49
C LYS A 138 36.72 6.75 16.23
N GLU A 139 36.55 7.92 15.61
CA GLU A 139 35.83 9.04 16.17
C GLU A 139 34.35 8.71 16.39
N LEU A 140 33.69 8.05 15.42
CA LEU A 140 32.30 7.61 15.57
C LEU A 140 32.16 6.55 16.65
N PHE A 141 33.08 5.59 16.73
CA PHE A 141 33.12 4.62 17.84
C PHE A 141 33.28 5.26 19.21
N SER A 142 34.02 6.38 19.30
CA SER A 142 34.22 7.13 20.57
C SER A 142 32.93 7.70 21.15
N LEU A 143 31.88 7.88 20.32
CA LEU A 143 30.55 8.27 20.79
C LEU A 143 29.88 7.15 21.62
N GLY A 144 30.35 5.89 21.53
CA GLY A 144 29.94 4.77 22.37
C GLY A 144 28.59 4.15 22.01
N PHE A 145 28.17 4.29 20.74
CA PHE A 145 26.94 3.68 20.20
C PHE A 145 27.22 2.67 19.09
N GLY A 146 28.48 2.19 19.01
CA GLY A 146 28.91 1.25 17.98
C GLY A 146 29.21 1.90 16.64
N GLN A 147 29.12 1.12 15.58
CA GLN A 147 29.33 1.58 14.21
C GLN A 147 28.11 2.41 13.73
N GLY A 148 28.36 3.51 13.05
CA GLY A 148 27.30 4.29 12.42
C GLY A 148 26.71 3.57 11.21
N LEU A 149 25.40 3.65 11.02
CA LEU A 149 24.77 3.20 9.79
C LEU A 149 25.01 4.22 8.66
N PRO A 150 25.65 3.81 7.55
CA PRO A 150 25.97 4.73 6.46
C PRO A 150 24.73 5.06 5.62
N ILE A 151 24.38 6.33 5.54
CA ILE A 151 23.27 6.80 4.71
C ILE A 151 23.63 8.06 3.91
N SER A 152 22.82 8.35 2.90
CA SER A 152 22.71 9.66 2.29
C SER A 152 21.25 10.08 2.30
N ALA A 153 20.90 11.02 3.16
CA ALA A 153 19.55 11.56 3.23
C ALA A 153 19.13 12.28 1.93
N SER A 154 20.10 12.90 1.22
CA SER A 154 19.87 13.62 -0.04
C SER A 154 19.55 12.66 -1.19
N THR A 155 20.30 11.57 -1.34
CA THR A 155 20.16 10.61 -2.45
C THR A 155 19.20 9.46 -2.11
N GLY A 156 18.93 9.18 -0.82
CA GLY A 156 18.12 8.06 -0.33
C GLY A 156 18.88 6.76 -0.14
N ARG A 157 20.21 6.80 -0.35
CA ARG A 157 21.05 5.62 -0.19
C ARG A 157 21.12 5.19 1.28
N GLY A 158 21.06 3.87 1.55
CA GLY A 158 21.12 3.31 2.89
C GLY A 158 19.89 3.60 3.78
N VAL A 159 18.93 4.41 3.31
CA VAL A 159 17.73 4.76 4.09
C VAL A 159 16.83 3.53 4.29
N GLY A 160 16.80 2.60 3.34
CA GLY A 160 16.08 1.33 3.50
C GLY A 160 16.68 0.47 4.60
N ASP A 161 18.01 0.35 4.63
CA ASP A 161 18.75 -0.39 5.68
C ASP A 161 18.57 0.27 7.06
N LEU A 162 18.55 1.61 7.11
CA LEU A 162 18.25 2.34 8.32
C LEU A 162 16.83 2.02 8.83
N LEU A 163 15.84 2.03 7.95
CA LEU A 163 14.46 1.70 8.33
C LEU A 163 14.34 0.25 8.81
N ASP A 164 15.01 -0.70 8.14
CA ASP A 164 15.04 -2.09 8.61
C ASP A 164 15.64 -2.18 10.04
N ALA A 165 16.75 -1.50 10.29
CA ALA A 165 17.37 -1.47 11.63
C ALA A 165 16.47 -0.80 12.68
N VAL A 166 15.75 0.25 12.33
CA VAL A 166 14.78 0.92 13.21
C VAL A 166 13.65 -0.03 13.59
N TYR A 167 13.07 -0.74 12.63
CA TYR A 167 11.96 -1.65 12.89
C TYR A 167 12.40 -2.87 13.68
N ASP A 168 13.58 -3.45 13.39
CA ASP A 168 14.17 -4.55 14.14
C ASP A 168 14.44 -4.17 15.60
N GLU A 169 14.94 -2.95 15.84
CA GLU A 169 15.22 -2.49 17.20
C GLU A 169 13.93 -2.19 17.98
N LEU A 170 12.93 -1.59 17.36
CA LEU A 170 11.62 -1.38 17.99
C LEU A 170 10.96 -2.71 18.38
N GLU A 171 11.06 -3.74 17.54
CA GLU A 171 10.58 -5.08 17.85
C GLU A 171 11.30 -5.69 19.08
N ARG A 172 12.64 -5.51 19.19
CA ARG A 172 13.44 -5.96 20.37
C ARG A 172 13.00 -5.24 21.64
N LEU A 173 12.56 -3.98 21.52
CA LEU A 173 12.07 -3.17 22.64
C LEU A 173 10.63 -3.53 23.05
N GLY A 174 9.98 -4.47 22.35
CA GLY A 174 8.57 -4.79 22.54
C GLY A 174 7.63 -3.66 22.09
N LYS A 175 8.12 -2.77 21.22
CA LYS A 175 7.37 -1.69 20.58
C LYS A 175 7.01 -2.12 19.17
N HIS A 176 5.77 -2.50 18.94
CA HIS A 176 5.36 -3.09 17.68
C HIS A 176 4.80 -2.04 16.73
N PRO A 177 5.52 -1.70 15.63
CA PRO A 177 4.93 -0.91 14.55
C PRO A 177 3.69 -1.60 14.00
N ALA A 178 2.65 -0.82 13.71
CA ALA A 178 1.37 -1.34 13.24
C ALA A 178 0.98 -0.69 11.90
N PRO A 179 0.14 -1.33 11.08
CA PRO A 179 -0.42 -0.69 9.89
C PRO A 179 -1.11 0.64 10.23
N ILE A 180 -1.08 1.60 9.30
CA ILE A 180 -1.84 2.84 9.48
C ILE A 180 -3.32 2.47 9.61
N GLU A 181 -3.90 2.73 10.77
CA GLU A 181 -5.35 2.72 10.89
C GLU A 181 -5.89 3.98 10.20
N THR A 182 -6.31 3.82 8.99
CA THR A 182 -7.17 4.81 8.36
C THR A 182 -8.56 4.63 8.95
N ASN A 183 -9.04 5.58 9.74
CA ASN A 183 -10.45 5.69 10.17
C ASN A 183 -11.38 6.01 8.96
N GLU A 184 -10.90 5.76 7.78
CA GLU A 184 -11.59 5.98 6.52
C GLU A 184 -12.47 4.79 6.21
N GLY A 185 -13.35 4.32 6.97
CA GLY A 185 -14.32 3.29 6.61
C GLY A 185 -14.09 2.54 5.30
N LEU A 186 -14.94 1.65 4.96
CA LEU A 186 -14.90 0.93 3.68
C LEU A 186 -15.42 1.84 2.55
N LYS A 187 -14.64 2.03 1.49
CA LYS A 187 -15.04 2.76 0.28
C LYS A 187 -15.50 1.79 -0.79
N LEU A 188 -16.76 1.85 -1.14
CA LEU A 188 -17.38 0.99 -2.13
C LEU A 188 -17.76 1.77 -3.39
N VAL A 189 -17.59 1.17 -4.55
CA VAL A 189 -18.14 1.63 -5.82
C VAL A 189 -19.02 0.55 -6.45
N ILE A 190 -20.18 0.92 -7.00
CA ILE A 190 -21.06 0.02 -7.71
C ILE A 190 -20.93 0.28 -9.21
N MET A 191 -20.49 -0.71 -9.96
CA MET A 191 -20.25 -0.63 -11.40
C MET A 191 -21.10 -1.64 -12.15
N GLY A 192 -21.34 -1.39 -13.43
CA GLY A 192 -22.13 -2.24 -14.29
C GLY A 192 -22.79 -1.42 -15.40
N ARG A 193 -23.27 -2.07 -16.46
CA ARG A 193 -23.98 -1.44 -17.56
C ARG A 193 -25.31 -0.79 -17.11
N PRO A 194 -25.95 0.04 -17.93
CA PRO A 194 -27.30 0.57 -17.63
C PRO A 194 -28.30 -0.58 -17.38
N ASN A 195 -29.31 -0.32 -16.52
CA ASN A 195 -30.46 -1.20 -16.24
C ASN A 195 -30.17 -2.56 -15.54
N VAL A 196 -28.93 -2.88 -15.16
CA VAL A 196 -28.62 -4.10 -14.37
C VAL A 196 -29.08 -4.00 -12.91
N GLY A 197 -29.61 -2.84 -12.49
CA GLY A 197 -30.15 -2.64 -11.13
C GLY A 197 -29.18 -2.04 -10.12
N LYS A 198 -28.16 -1.26 -10.54
CA LYS A 198 -27.21 -0.56 -9.64
C LYS A 198 -27.89 0.34 -8.63
N SER A 199 -28.83 1.19 -9.09
CA SER A 199 -29.56 2.10 -8.20
C SER A 199 -30.49 1.32 -7.24
N SER A 200 -31.07 0.21 -7.70
CA SER A 200 -31.85 -0.66 -6.84
C SER A 200 -31.00 -1.34 -5.78
N LEU A 201 -29.80 -1.79 -6.15
CA LEU A 201 -28.83 -2.38 -5.21
C LEU A 201 -28.36 -1.34 -4.18
N MET A 202 -28.02 -0.13 -4.62
CA MET A 202 -27.67 0.98 -3.72
C MET A 202 -28.81 1.25 -2.72
N ASN A 203 -30.05 1.36 -3.20
CA ASN A 203 -31.20 1.61 -2.33
C ASN A 203 -31.48 0.42 -1.38
N ALA A 204 -31.24 -0.81 -1.84
CA ALA A 204 -31.36 -1.99 -0.98
C ALA A 204 -30.33 -1.96 0.14
N ILE A 205 -29.06 -1.64 -0.17
CA ILE A 205 -27.99 -1.49 0.81
C ILE A 205 -28.32 -0.38 1.82
N LEU A 206 -28.72 0.81 1.35
CA LEU A 206 -29.04 1.95 2.21
C LEU A 206 -30.35 1.78 3.00
N GLY A 207 -31.23 0.91 2.56
CA GLY A 207 -32.51 0.61 3.21
C GLY A 207 -32.46 -0.57 4.18
N GLU A 208 -31.31 -1.16 4.45
CA GLU A 208 -31.15 -2.19 5.49
C GLU A 208 -31.39 -1.57 6.89
N GLU A 209 -32.10 -2.29 7.76
CA GLU A 209 -32.44 -1.80 9.12
C GLU A 209 -31.21 -1.49 9.99
N ARG A 210 -30.06 -2.04 9.63
CA ARG A 210 -28.78 -1.87 10.34
C ARG A 210 -27.95 -0.69 9.82
N VAL A 211 -28.46 0.03 8.83
CA VAL A 211 -27.76 1.17 8.21
C VAL A 211 -28.23 2.46 8.85
N ILE A 212 -27.30 3.18 9.45
CA ILE A 212 -27.52 4.53 9.96
C ILE A 212 -26.90 5.50 8.96
N VAL A 213 -27.71 6.16 8.17
CA VAL A 213 -27.23 7.19 7.24
C VAL A 213 -26.81 8.42 8.04
N SER A 214 -25.53 8.79 7.97
CA SER A 214 -25.01 9.97 8.64
C SER A 214 -25.56 11.24 7.99
N SER A 215 -26.36 11.99 8.73
CA SER A 215 -26.86 13.32 8.34
C SER A 215 -25.91 14.44 8.75
N ILE A 216 -24.69 14.14 9.24
CA ILE A 216 -23.73 15.15 9.71
C ILE A 216 -23.18 15.89 8.49
N PRO A 217 -23.49 17.21 8.34
CA PRO A 217 -22.88 18.03 7.31
C PRO A 217 -21.35 18.04 7.50
N HIS A 218 -20.57 17.98 6.42
CA HIS A 218 -19.10 18.00 6.39
C HIS A 218 -18.35 16.66 6.59
N THR A 219 -19.01 15.50 6.63
CA THR A 219 -18.33 14.19 6.63
C THR A 219 -18.08 13.65 5.22
N THR A 220 -18.75 14.18 4.19
CA THR A 220 -18.54 13.83 2.79
C THR A 220 -17.61 14.85 2.14
N ARG A 221 -16.41 14.41 1.73
CA ARG A 221 -15.44 15.26 1.00
C ARG A 221 -15.93 15.68 -0.39
N GLU A 222 -16.83 14.90 -0.98
CA GLU A 222 -17.42 15.16 -2.27
C GLU A 222 -18.95 15.07 -2.18
N PRO A 223 -19.69 16.04 -2.72
CA PRO A 223 -21.15 16.06 -2.65
C PRO A 223 -21.84 14.92 -3.41
N GLN A 224 -21.05 14.05 -4.05
CA GLN A 224 -21.53 12.93 -4.87
C GLN A 224 -21.47 11.58 -4.11
N ASP A 225 -20.86 11.52 -2.93
CA ASP A 225 -20.69 10.30 -2.15
C ASP A 225 -21.76 10.19 -1.05
N THR A 226 -22.12 8.97 -0.67
CA THR A 226 -23.04 8.71 0.43
C THR A 226 -22.34 7.90 1.50
N THR A 227 -22.25 8.46 2.71
CA THR A 227 -21.63 7.79 3.85
C THR A 227 -22.70 7.29 4.82
N PHE A 228 -22.54 6.08 5.32
CA PHE A 228 -23.41 5.45 6.30
C PHE A 228 -22.60 4.54 7.24
N GLU A 229 -23.24 4.05 8.28
CA GLU A 229 -22.66 3.14 9.24
C GLU A 229 -23.24 1.74 9.07
N TRP A 230 -22.40 0.71 9.06
CA TRP A 230 -22.76 -0.70 9.01
C TRP A 230 -22.08 -1.45 10.15
N LYS A 231 -22.84 -1.98 11.08
CA LYS A 231 -22.34 -2.74 12.25
C LYS A 231 -21.27 -1.98 13.05
N GLY A 232 -21.37 -0.65 13.17
CA GLY A 232 -20.39 0.21 13.83
C GLY A 232 -19.21 0.64 12.98
N GLU A 233 -19.13 0.18 11.74
CA GLU A 233 -18.09 0.53 10.77
C GLU A 233 -18.61 1.53 9.74
N ARG A 234 -17.80 2.54 9.40
CA ARG A 234 -18.15 3.51 8.37
C ARG A 234 -18.02 2.92 6.98
N VAL A 235 -19.00 3.17 6.13
CA VAL A 235 -19.01 2.81 4.70
C VAL A 235 -19.30 4.05 3.87
N THR A 236 -18.55 4.26 2.80
CA THR A 236 -18.77 5.34 1.83
C THR A 236 -19.01 4.75 0.45
N LEU A 237 -20.21 4.97 -0.08
CA LEU A 237 -20.53 4.67 -1.48
C LEU A 237 -20.10 5.84 -2.35
N ILE A 238 -19.20 5.56 -3.31
CA ILE A 238 -18.59 6.56 -4.20
C ILE A 238 -19.46 6.76 -5.43
N ASP A 239 -19.60 8.02 -5.89
CA ASP A 239 -20.34 8.46 -7.10
C ASP A 239 -21.83 8.10 -7.10
N THR A 240 -22.50 8.22 -5.96
CA THR A 240 -23.95 7.92 -5.85
C THR A 240 -24.83 8.90 -6.65
N ALA A 241 -24.37 10.15 -6.86
CA ALA A 241 -25.11 11.15 -7.65
C ALA A 241 -25.17 10.79 -9.14
N GLY A 242 -24.12 10.21 -9.69
CA GLY A 242 -24.13 9.67 -11.06
C GLY A 242 -25.13 8.52 -11.22
N MET A 243 -25.36 7.74 -10.19
CA MET A 243 -26.36 6.64 -10.18
C MET A 243 -27.80 7.14 -10.07
N ARG A 244 -28.06 8.25 -9.33
CA ARG A 244 -29.40 8.83 -9.15
C ARG A 244 -29.86 9.63 -10.36
N LYS A 245 -28.97 10.36 -11.07
CA LYS A 245 -29.30 11.20 -12.23
C LYS A 245 -29.49 10.45 -13.55
N ARG A 246 -29.01 9.21 -13.66
CA ARG A 246 -29.06 8.41 -14.92
C ARG A 246 -30.40 7.71 -15.21
N SER A 247 -31.50 8.10 -14.58
CA SER A 247 -32.85 7.71 -15.06
C SER A 247 -33.23 8.31 -16.43
N HIS A 248 -32.47 9.34 -16.89
CA HIS A 248 -32.65 9.95 -18.23
C HIS A 248 -31.26 10.11 -18.87
N VAL A 249 -30.89 9.22 -19.79
CA VAL A 249 -29.63 9.26 -20.55
C VAL A 249 -29.89 9.90 -21.91
N GLU A 250 -29.22 11.02 -22.18
CA GLU A 250 -29.09 11.55 -23.52
C GLU A 250 -27.95 10.83 -24.28
N PRO A 251 -28.16 10.48 -25.58
CA PRO A 251 -27.10 9.89 -26.41
C PRO A 251 -25.98 10.91 -26.63
N GLY A 252 -24.72 10.52 -26.30
CA GLY A 252 -23.52 11.36 -26.54
C GLY A 252 -22.57 11.52 -25.36
N LEU A 253 -22.94 11.10 -24.13
CA LEU A 253 -22.16 11.27 -22.92
C LEU A 253 -21.32 10.05 -22.51
N GLU A 254 -21.13 9.07 -23.42
CA GLU A 254 -20.43 7.80 -23.09
C GLU A 254 -18.96 8.00 -22.65
N LYS A 255 -18.21 8.90 -23.28
CA LYS A 255 -16.80 9.16 -22.91
C LYS A 255 -16.65 9.78 -21.54
N ALA A 256 -17.48 10.78 -21.21
CA ALA A 256 -17.48 11.41 -19.88
C ALA A 256 -17.90 10.43 -18.77
N GLY A 257 -18.68 9.40 -19.11
CA GLY A 257 -19.07 8.32 -18.21
C GLY A 257 -17.93 7.34 -17.88
N VAL A 258 -17.05 7.05 -18.84
CA VAL A 258 -15.89 6.15 -18.65
C VAL A 258 -14.86 6.82 -17.75
N ASP A 259 -14.48 8.06 -18.02
CA ASP A 259 -13.48 8.80 -17.22
C ASP A 259 -13.94 8.94 -15.74
N ARG A 260 -15.25 9.17 -15.52
CA ARG A 260 -15.82 9.26 -14.17
C ARG A 260 -15.81 7.92 -13.44
N ASN A 261 -16.13 6.83 -14.13
CA ASN A 261 -16.07 5.48 -13.57
C ASN A 261 -14.64 5.11 -13.17
N GLU A 262 -13.63 5.47 -13.96
CA GLU A 262 -12.23 5.26 -13.62
C GLU A 262 -11.82 6.07 -12.39
N GLN A 263 -12.23 7.34 -12.29
CA GLN A 263 -11.93 8.16 -11.10
C GLN A 263 -12.60 7.61 -9.83
N ALA A 264 -13.86 7.19 -9.90
CA ALA A 264 -14.56 6.58 -8.78
C ALA A 264 -13.88 5.27 -8.36
N LEU A 265 -13.49 4.45 -9.32
CA LEU A 265 -12.78 3.19 -9.08
C LEU A 265 -11.42 3.42 -8.40
N MET A 266 -10.69 4.46 -8.79
CA MET A 266 -9.39 4.77 -8.17
C MET A 266 -9.48 5.20 -6.69
N LYS A 267 -10.65 5.66 -6.24
CA LYS A 267 -10.93 6.03 -4.85
C LYS A 267 -11.46 4.88 -4.00
N ALA A 268 -12.01 3.84 -4.63
CA ALA A 268 -12.65 2.72 -3.93
C ALA A 268 -11.64 1.71 -3.39
N ASP A 269 -12.00 1.06 -2.28
CA ASP A 269 -11.30 -0.11 -1.76
C ASP A 269 -11.79 -1.38 -2.44
N VAL A 270 -13.14 -1.48 -2.60
CA VAL A 270 -13.82 -2.61 -3.20
C VAL A 270 -14.84 -2.14 -4.23
N ALA A 271 -14.90 -2.80 -5.37
CA ALA A 271 -15.88 -2.59 -6.41
C ALA A 271 -16.91 -3.74 -6.42
N LEU A 272 -18.18 -3.39 -6.62
CA LEU A 272 -19.24 -4.33 -6.91
C LEU A 272 -19.54 -4.27 -8.41
N LEU A 273 -19.16 -5.30 -9.18
CA LEU A 273 -19.53 -5.40 -10.59
C LEU A 273 -20.88 -6.09 -10.71
N VAL A 274 -21.89 -5.31 -11.03
CA VAL A 274 -23.29 -5.77 -11.14
C VAL A 274 -23.63 -6.11 -12.57
N PHE A 275 -24.14 -7.30 -12.78
CA PHE A 275 -24.73 -7.75 -14.05
C PHE A 275 -26.10 -8.37 -13.82
N ASP A 276 -26.89 -8.44 -14.89
CA ASP A 276 -28.25 -8.97 -14.89
C ASP A 276 -28.22 -10.48 -15.08
N SER A 277 -28.78 -11.23 -14.14
CA SER A 277 -28.82 -12.69 -14.20
C SER A 277 -29.80 -13.23 -15.25
N THR A 278 -30.69 -12.40 -15.79
CA THR A 278 -31.68 -12.80 -16.81
C THR A 278 -31.19 -12.58 -18.23
N GLU A 279 -30.00 -12.03 -18.39
CA GLU A 279 -29.41 -11.69 -19.69
C GLU A 279 -27.99 -12.24 -19.82
N ASP A 280 -27.56 -12.46 -21.05
CA ASP A 280 -26.19 -12.86 -21.34
C ASP A 280 -25.17 -11.75 -21.00
N VAL A 281 -23.97 -12.18 -20.64
CA VAL A 281 -22.84 -11.26 -20.42
C VAL A 281 -22.46 -10.56 -21.73
N THR A 282 -22.56 -9.25 -21.74
CA THR A 282 -22.30 -8.42 -22.92
C THR A 282 -20.83 -8.03 -23.06
N THR A 283 -20.47 -7.48 -24.23
CA THR A 283 -19.14 -6.87 -24.45
C THR A 283 -18.84 -5.74 -23.49
N GLN A 284 -19.85 -4.96 -23.11
CA GLN A 284 -19.70 -3.87 -22.13
C GLN A 284 -19.37 -4.39 -20.73
N ASP A 285 -19.98 -5.49 -20.30
CA ASP A 285 -19.64 -6.14 -19.02
C ASP A 285 -18.19 -6.64 -19.02
N ARG A 286 -17.73 -7.22 -20.14
CA ARG A 286 -16.32 -7.65 -20.30
C ARG A 286 -15.35 -6.48 -20.27
N HIS A 287 -15.70 -5.36 -20.89
CA HIS A 287 -14.88 -4.15 -20.84
C HIS A 287 -14.74 -3.61 -19.42
N LEU A 288 -15.86 -3.51 -18.68
CA LEU A 288 -15.85 -3.10 -17.27
C LEU A 288 -15.03 -4.06 -16.40
N ALA A 289 -15.17 -5.36 -16.60
CA ALA A 289 -14.38 -6.39 -15.91
C ALA A 289 -12.88 -6.21 -16.14
N GLY A 290 -12.46 -5.91 -17.36
CA GLY A 290 -11.06 -5.62 -17.70
C GLY A 290 -10.53 -4.33 -17.04
N LEU A 291 -11.35 -3.28 -16.92
CA LEU A 291 -10.99 -2.06 -16.18
C LEU A 291 -10.77 -2.37 -14.70
N LEU A 292 -11.63 -3.20 -14.10
CA LEU A 292 -11.56 -3.59 -12.70
C LEU A 292 -10.33 -4.45 -12.39
N GLU A 293 -9.98 -5.40 -13.27
CA GLU A 293 -8.74 -6.18 -13.16
C GLU A 293 -7.51 -5.28 -13.08
N ASN A 294 -7.44 -4.30 -13.99
CA ASN A 294 -6.29 -3.40 -14.09
C ASN A 294 -6.20 -2.38 -12.95
N ALA A 295 -7.33 -2.05 -12.33
CA ALA A 295 -7.37 -1.04 -11.26
C ALA A 295 -6.77 -1.52 -9.93
N GLY A 296 -6.56 -2.82 -9.76
CA GLY A 296 -5.98 -3.38 -8.54
C GLY A 296 -6.85 -3.20 -7.29
N ARG A 297 -8.17 -3.12 -7.46
CA ARG A 297 -9.13 -2.97 -6.35
C ARG A 297 -9.71 -4.31 -5.94
N GLY A 298 -10.26 -4.39 -4.71
CA GLY A 298 -11.08 -5.52 -4.32
C GLY A 298 -12.30 -5.61 -5.23
N LEU A 299 -12.82 -6.82 -5.46
CA LEU A 299 -13.91 -7.02 -6.40
C LEU A 299 -14.88 -8.10 -5.89
N ILE A 300 -16.16 -7.80 -6.00
CA ILE A 300 -17.25 -8.76 -5.87
C ILE A 300 -18.05 -8.74 -7.19
N LEU A 301 -18.27 -9.92 -7.76
CA LEU A 301 -19.17 -10.11 -8.90
C LEU A 301 -20.59 -10.28 -8.36
N VAL A 302 -21.54 -9.45 -8.82
CA VAL A 302 -22.91 -9.42 -8.31
C VAL A 302 -23.88 -9.75 -9.43
N ALA A 303 -24.38 -10.98 -9.41
CA ALA A 303 -25.46 -11.44 -10.28
C ALA A 303 -26.79 -10.99 -9.68
N ASN A 304 -27.30 -9.85 -10.15
CA ASN A 304 -28.54 -9.24 -9.66
C ASN A 304 -29.75 -9.74 -10.44
N LYS A 305 -30.95 -9.42 -9.95
CA LYS A 305 -32.26 -9.86 -10.45
C LYS A 305 -32.43 -11.38 -10.37
N TRP A 306 -31.75 -12.01 -9.41
CA TRP A 306 -31.80 -13.45 -9.21
C TRP A 306 -33.21 -13.98 -8.94
N ASP A 307 -34.12 -13.13 -8.47
CA ASP A 307 -35.55 -13.45 -8.28
C ASP A 307 -36.32 -13.69 -9.58
N LEU A 308 -35.83 -13.19 -10.71
CA LEU A 308 -36.44 -13.31 -12.03
C LEU A 308 -35.94 -14.53 -12.83
N VAL A 309 -34.91 -15.20 -12.39
CA VAL A 309 -34.44 -16.44 -13.02
C VAL A 309 -35.48 -17.50 -12.80
N GLU A 310 -36.00 -18.10 -13.88
CA GLU A 310 -37.01 -19.15 -13.88
C GLU A 310 -36.38 -20.54 -13.65
N ASP A 311 -37.20 -21.53 -13.31
CA ASP A 311 -36.85 -22.97 -13.19
C ASP A 311 -35.58 -23.26 -12.37
N LYS A 312 -35.41 -22.59 -11.24
CA LYS A 312 -34.26 -22.80 -10.35
C LYS A 312 -34.24 -24.19 -9.75
N THR A 313 -33.19 -24.90 -10.05
CA THR A 313 -32.78 -26.15 -9.39
C THR A 313 -31.68 -25.90 -8.37
N THR A 314 -31.34 -26.89 -7.57
CA THR A 314 -30.18 -26.83 -6.68
C THR A 314 -28.86 -26.61 -7.40
N ARG A 315 -28.79 -26.93 -8.70
CA ARG A 315 -27.59 -26.78 -9.55
C ARG A 315 -27.52 -25.46 -10.32
N THR A 316 -28.60 -24.70 -10.40
CA THR A 316 -28.65 -23.46 -11.18
C THR A 316 -27.58 -22.47 -10.77
N THR A 317 -27.28 -22.33 -9.49
CA THR A 317 -26.22 -21.45 -9.00
C THR A 317 -24.84 -21.89 -9.50
N ASP A 318 -24.56 -23.19 -9.45
CA ASP A 318 -23.27 -23.75 -9.88
C ASP A 318 -23.05 -23.62 -11.41
N GLU A 319 -24.13 -23.77 -12.19
CA GLU A 319 -24.13 -23.59 -13.63
C GLU A 319 -23.85 -22.12 -14.00
N TYR A 320 -24.51 -21.18 -13.34
CA TYR A 320 -24.25 -19.75 -13.51
C TYR A 320 -22.84 -19.36 -13.06
N GLU A 321 -22.37 -19.86 -11.92
CA GLU A 321 -21.00 -19.63 -11.49
C GLU A 321 -20.00 -20.13 -12.53
N LYS A 322 -20.19 -21.33 -13.06
CA LYS A 322 -19.34 -21.88 -14.11
C LYS A 322 -19.35 -21.02 -15.36
N LEU A 323 -20.52 -20.52 -15.78
CA LEU A 323 -20.65 -19.62 -16.93
C LEU A 323 -19.89 -18.31 -16.70
N ILE A 324 -20.02 -17.69 -15.54
CA ILE A 324 -19.33 -16.46 -15.16
C ILE A 324 -17.82 -16.68 -15.13
N ARG A 325 -17.34 -17.80 -14.53
CA ARG A 325 -15.91 -18.14 -14.50
C ARG A 325 -15.34 -18.41 -15.90
N GLN A 326 -16.10 -18.98 -16.81
CA GLN A 326 -15.70 -19.14 -18.21
C GLN A 326 -15.65 -17.80 -18.95
N THR A 327 -16.56 -16.90 -18.66
CA THR A 327 -16.63 -15.56 -19.28
C THR A 327 -15.54 -14.63 -18.79
N PHE A 328 -15.19 -14.71 -17.48
CA PHE A 328 -14.18 -13.89 -16.82
C PHE A 328 -13.07 -14.74 -16.16
N PRO A 329 -12.29 -15.50 -16.93
CA PRO A 329 -11.27 -16.41 -16.38
C PRO A 329 -10.17 -15.66 -15.61
N PHE A 330 -9.95 -14.39 -15.92
CA PHE A 330 -8.99 -13.51 -15.25
C PHE A 330 -9.49 -12.98 -13.89
N LEU A 331 -10.79 -13.09 -13.59
CA LEU A 331 -11.40 -12.74 -12.32
C LEU A 331 -11.74 -13.98 -11.46
N SER A 332 -11.02 -15.09 -11.65
CA SER A 332 -11.25 -16.33 -10.91
C SER A 332 -11.14 -16.18 -9.39
N TRP A 333 -10.44 -15.15 -8.92
CA TRP A 333 -10.25 -14.80 -7.52
C TRP A 333 -11.38 -13.97 -6.92
N ALA A 334 -12.28 -13.39 -7.74
CA ALA A 334 -13.39 -12.57 -7.25
C ALA A 334 -14.56 -13.46 -6.81
N PRO A 335 -15.12 -13.27 -5.61
CA PRO A 335 -16.32 -13.98 -5.19
C PRO A 335 -17.55 -13.57 -6.00
N ILE A 336 -18.49 -14.49 -6.16
CA ILE A 336 -19.75 -14.27 -6.88
C ILE A 336 -20.91 -14.32 -5.90
N TYR A 337 -21.78 -13.32 -5.96
CA TYR A 337 -23.01 -13.25 -5.18
C TYR A 337 -24.23 -13.17 -6.09
N PHE A 338 -25.19 -14.03 -5.83
CA PHE A 338 -26.50 -14.04 -6.49
C PHE A 338 -27.50 -13.31 -5.58
N VAL A 339 -27.95 -12.13 -6.02
CA VAL A 339 -28.78 -11.23 -5.19
C VAL A 339 -30.07 -10.82 -5.90
N SER A 340 -31.05 -10.42 -5.12
CA SER A 340 -32.19 -9.65 -5.61
C SER A 340 -32.22 -8.30 -4.88
N ALA A 341 -31.79 -7.25 -5.56
CA ALA A 341 -31.87 -5.90 -5.03
C ALA A 341 -33.33 -5.49 -4.75
N LYS A 342 -34.29 -5.91 -5.61
CA LYS A 342 -35.72 -5.61 -5.45
C LYS A 342 -36.31 -6.25 -4.21
N LYS A 343 -35.94 -7.51 -3.90
CA LYS A 343 -36.45 -8.26 -2.75
C LYS A 343 -35.52 -8.18 -1.54
N ARG A 344 -34.44 -7.39 -1.59
CA ARG A 344 -33.40 -7.25 -0.56
C ARG A 344 -32.81 -8.59 -0.10
N GLN A 345 -32.66 -9.53 -1.03
CA GLN A 345 -32.12 -10.86 -0.73
C GLN A 345 -30.60 -10.87 -0.86
N ARG A 346 -29.90 -11.25 0.22
CA ARG A 346 -28.44 -11.41 0.31
C ARG A 346 -27.63 -10.12 0.10
N THR A 347 -28.25 -8.93 0.19
CA THR A 347 -27.58 -7.63 0.05
C THR A 347 -26.68 -7.31 1.23
N ASP A 348 -27.05 -7.75 2.44
CA ASP A 348 -26.27 -7.64 3.67
C ASP A 348 -24.91 -8.37 3.58
N LYS A 349 -24.92 -9.56 2.97
CA LYS A 349 -23.70 -10.38 2.79
C LYS A 349 -22.65 -9.72 1.89
N LEU A 350 -23.07 -8.82 0.98
CA LEU A 350 -22.13 -8.07 0.14
C LEU A 350 -21.27 -7.13 0.98
N LEU A 351 -21.89 -6.42 1.94
CA LEU A 351 -21.14 -5.52 2.82
C LEU A 351 -20.20 -6.28 3.74
N ASP A 352 -20.69 -7.36 4.38
CA ASP A 352 -19.86 -8.19 5.25
C ASP A 352 -18.63 -8.72 4.50
N HIS A 353 -18.83 -9.21 3.27
CA HIS A 353 -17.71 -9.71 2.47
C HIS A 353 -16.79 -8.58 1.98
N ALA A 354 -17.32 -7.41 1.66
CA ALA A 354 -16.50 -6.27 1.25
C ALA A 354 -15.55 -5.82 2.37
N PHE A 355 -15.95 -5.89 3.64
CA PHE A 355 -15.05 -5.71 4.79
C PHE A 355 -13.96 -6.79 4.84
N THR A 356 -14.33 -8.06 4.66
CA THR A 356 -13.37 -9.17 4.60
C THR A 356 -12.34 -8.92 3.48
N ILE A 357 -12.77 -8.50 2.30
CA ILE A 357 -11.88 -8.19 1.17
C ILE A 357 -10.95 -7.04 1.54
N ARG A 358 -11.43 -5.99 2.20
CA ARG A 358 -10.57 -4.89 2.67
C ARG A 358 -9.43 -5.41 3.56
N GLU A 359 -9.72 -6.30 4.49
CA GLU A 359 -8.70 -6.91 5.36
C GLU A 359 -7.75 -7.82 4.57
N GLU A 360 -8.27 -8.61 3.63
CA GLU A 360 -7.43 -9.42 2.74
C GLU A 360 -6.47 -8.57 1.88
N ARG A 361 -6.89 -7.37 1.46
CA ARG A 361 -6.04 -6.41 0.73
C ARG A 361 -4.88 -5.89 1.57
N ARG A 362 -5.07 -5.81 2.89
CA ARG A 362 -4.08 -5.32 3.87
C ARG A 362 -3.22 -6.42 4.47
N ARG A 363 -3.55 -7.68 4.17
CA ARG A 363 -2.86 -8.83 4.75
C ARG A 363 -1.36 -8.80 4.45
N GLN A 364 -0.59 -8.94 5.51
CA GLN A 364 0.87 -9.06 5.45
C GLN A 364 1.28 -10.49 5.78
N ILE A 365 2.24 -10.99 5.04
CA ILE A 365 2.83 -12.32 5.27
C ILE A 365 4.24 -12.15 5.80
N ALA A 366 4.51 -12.72 6.97
CA ALA A 366 5.84 -12.72 7.54
C ALA A 366 6.87 -13.32 6.57
N TYR A 367 8.02 -12.69 6.43
CA TYR A 367 9.09 -13.09 5.50
C TYR A 367 9.43 -14.58 5.63
N ASN A 368 9.65 -15.07 6.85
CA ASN A 368 9.98 -16.49 7.09
C ASN A 368 8.88 -17.46 6.64
N ALA A 369 7.60 -17.06 6.71
CA ALA A 369 6.49 -17.88 6.22
C ALA A 369 6.49 -17.90 4.69
N LEU A 370 6.78 -16.76 4.05
CA LEU A 370 6.87 -16.63 2.61
C LEU A 370 8.05 -17.43 2.04
N GLN A 371 9.21 -17.45 2.72
CA GLN A 371 10.37 -18.26 2.32
C GLN A 371 10.10 -19.77 2.43
N ARG A 372 9.46 -20.24 3.49
CA ARG A 372 9.04 -21.66 3.63
C ARG A 372 8.05 -22.05 2.52
N PHE A 373 7.12 -21.17 2.21
CA PHE A 373 6.18 -21.35 1.12
C PHE A 373 6.90 -21.44 -0.23
N LEU A 374 7.82 -20.51 -0.53
CA LEU A 374 8.61 -20.51 -1.77
C LEU A 374 9.35 -21.84 -1.95
N LYS A 375 10.03 -22.34 -0.92
CA LYS A 375 10.73 -23.65 -0.94
C LYS A 375 9.76 -24.78 -1.30
N THR A 376 8.55 -24.77 -0.73
CA THR A 376 7.51 -25.79 -1.03
C THR A 376 7.03 -25.72 -2.48
N VAL A 377 6.83 -24.52 -3.00
CA VAL A 377 6.38 -24.31 -4.40
C VAL A 377 7.46 -24.74 -5.38
N LEU A 378 8.73 -24.37 -5.14
CA LEU A 378 9.87 -24.74 -5.98
C LEU A 378 10.15 -26.24 -5.99
N ALA A 379 9.93 -26.93 -4.87
CA ALA A 379 10.06 -28.38 -4.77
C ALA A 379 9.00 -29.11 -5.63
N ARG A 380 7.79 -28.54 -5.75
CA ARG A 380 6.71 -29.12 -6.55
C ARG A 380 6.85 -28.82 -8.06
N LYS A 381 7.19 -27.58 -8.41
CA LYS A 381 7.29 -27.14 -9.78
C LYS A 381 8.31 -26.01 -9.92
N LYS A 382 9.43 -26.32 -10.59
CA LYS A 382 10.46 -25.32 -10.91
C LYS A 382 9.95 -24.31 -11.94
N PRO A 383 10.46 -23.06 -11.93
CA PRO A 383 10.14 -22.08 -12.97
C PRO A 383 10.48 -22.60 -14.36
N LEU A 384 9.60 -22.36 -15.34
CA LEU A 384 9.85 -22.67 -16.72
C LEU A 384 10.65 -21.53 -17.37
N ALA A 385 11.64 -21.91 -18.18
CA ALA A 385 12.34 -20.98 -19.04
C ALA A 385 11.54 -20.72 -20.33
N ARG A 386 11.84 -19.62 -21.03
CA ARG A 386 11.48 -19.49 -22.44
C ARG A 386 12.24 -20.53 -23.27
N ILE A 387 11.68 -20.92 -24.40
CA ILE A 387 12.31 -21.87 -25.33
C ILE A 387 13.72 -21.37 -25.65
N GLY A 388 14.73 -22.24 -25.43
CA GLY A 388 16.15 -21.91 -25.65
C GLY A 388 16.89 -21.22 -24.51
N ALA A 389 16.24 -20.94 -23.37
CA ALA A 389 16.87 -20.35 -22.19
C ALA A 389 16.97 -21.35 -21.02
N LYS A 390 17.91 -21.13 -20.09
CA LYS A 390 17.99 -21.91 -18.84
C LYS A 390 16.86 -21.54 -17.91
N SER A 391 16.37 -22.48 -17.09
CA SER A 391 15.40 -22.19 -16.06
C SER A 391 15.95 -21.16 -15.07
N PRO A 392 15.22 -20.08 -14.78
CA PRO A 392 15.69 -19.06 -13.86
C PRO A 392 15.78 -19.64 -12.44
N TYR A 393 16.81 -19.25 -11.72
CA TYR A 393 16.97 -19.63 -10.32
C TYR A 393 16.31 -18.56 -9.44
N VAL A 394 15.28 -18.96 -8.70
CA VAL A 394 14.59 -18.06 -7.76
C VAL A 394 15.37 -18.03 -6.46
N LEU A 395 15.80 -16.82 -6.10
CA LEU A 395 16.56 -16.57 -4.87
C LEU A 395 15.64 -16.32 -3.69
N ASP A 396 14.62 -15.48 -3.91
CA ASP A 396 13.82 -14.92 -2.83
C ASP A 396 12.45 -14.47 -3.35
N VAL A 397 11.50 -14.33 -2.42
CA VAL A 397 10.23 -13.64 -2.64
C VAL A 397 9.90 -12.79 -1.42
N THR A 398 9.58 -11.52 -1.65
CA THR A 398 9.27 -10.54 -0.59
C THR A 398 7.96 -9.86 -0.90
N GLN A 399 7.14 -9.63 0.11
CA GLN A 399 5.98 -8.75 -0.03
C GLN A 399 6.45 -7.30 0.05
N ILE A 400 6.23 -6.54 -1.02
CA ILE A 400 6.69 -5.15 -1.17
C ILE A 400 5.55 -4.13 -1.07
N GLY A 401 4.32 -4.57 -0.91
CA GLY A 401 3.17 -3.68 -0.78
C GLY A 401 1.88 -4.41 -0.44
N ILE A 402 0.92 -3.61 0.00
CA ILE A 402 -0.47 -3.98 0.29
C ILE A 402 -1.39 -3.08 -0.56
N GLU A 403 -2.67 -3.42 -0.68
CA GLU A 403 -3.71 -2.62 -1.35
C GLU A 403 -3.46 -2.29 -2.85
N PRO A 404 -3.14 -3.27 -3.69
CA PRO A 404 -3.25 -4.72 -3.50
C PRO A 404 -1.96 -5.37 -3.00
N PRO A 405 -2.04 -6.61 -2.43
CA PRO A 405 -0.87 -7.40 -2.08
C PRO A 405 0.09 -7.54 -3.26
N ASN A 406 1.33 -7.11 -3.09
CA ASN A 406 2.34 -7.05 -4.14
C ASN A 406 3.61 -7.78 -3.69
N PHE A 407 4.06 -8.73 -4.50
CA PHE A 407 5.19 -9.59 -4.22
C PHE A 407 6.27 -9.43 -5.27
N LEU A 408 7.50 -9.26 -4.81
CA LEU A 408 8.68 -9.20 -5.65
C LEU A 408 9.46 -10.50 -5.52
N MET A 409 9.60 -11.20 -6.63
CA MET A 409 10.44 -12.39 -6.74
C MET A 409 11.78 -12.00 -7.31
N THR A 410 12.84 -12.29 -6.60
CA THR A 410 14.22 -12.06 -7.04
C THR A 410 14.74 -13.32 -7.73
N ILE A 411 15.17 -13.19 -8.98
CA ILE A 411 15.71 -14.30 -9.79
C ILE A 411 17.15 -13.99 -10.18
N ARG A 412 17.97 -15.04 -10.27
CA ARG A 412 19.35 -14.97 -10.76
C ARG A 412 19.40 -15.32 -12.23
N GLY A 413 20.08 -14.50 -13.04
CA GLY A 413 20.27 -14.69 -14.46
C GLY A 413 20.49 -13.39 -15.20
N GLU A 414 21.13 -13.44 -16.38
CA GLU A 414 21.36 -12.25 -17.20
C GLU A 414 20.24 -11.98 -18.23
N LYS A 415 19.60 -13.03 -18.72
CA LYS A 415 18.54 -12.95 -19.74
C LYS A 415 17.31 -13.79 -19.43
N GLU A 416 17.33 -14.51 -18.33
CA GLU A 416 16.23 -15.40 -17.95
C GLU A 416 15.08 -14.58 -17.37
N THR A 417 13.88 -14.85 -17.83
CA THR A 417 12.63 -14.33 -17.26
C THR A 417 11.75 -15.50 -16.84
N VAL A 418 11.04 -15.33 -15.74
CA VAL A 418 10.02 -16.33 -15.34
C VAL A 418 8.85 -16.25 -16.31
N HIS A 419 8.45 -17.41 -16.85
CA HIS A 419 7.30 -17.47 -17.74
C HIS A 419 6.00 -17.09 -17.01
N ALA A 420 5.13 -16.35 -17.69
CA ALA A 420 3.87 -15.84 -17.10
C ALA A 420 2.98 -16.96 -16.51
N SER A 421 2.96 -18.16 -17.15
CA SER A 421 2.19 -19.29 -16.63
C SER A 421 2.71 -19.81 -15.30
N TRP A 422 4.02 -19.69 -15.03
CA TRP A 422 4.57 -20.07 -13.74
C TRP A 422 4.28 -19.01 -12.68
N LEU A 423 4.30 -17.73 -13.02
CA LEU A 423 3.88 -16.65 -12.09
C LEU A 423 2.41 -16.83 -11.69
N ARG A 424 1.52 -17.15 -12.63
CA ARG A 424 0.12 -17.51 -12.33
C ARG A 424 0.00 -18.74 -11.44
N TYR A 425 0.80 -19.77 -11.69
CA TYR A 425 0.84 -20.95 -10.81
C TYR A 425 1.29 -20.58 -9.40
N PHE A 426 2.33 -19.74 -9.28
CA PHE A 426 2.81 -19.26 -7.98
C PHE A 426 1.73 -18.45 -7.26
N GLU A 427 1.06 -17.53 -7.97
CA GLU A 427 -0.06 -16.75 -7.44
C GLU A 427 -1.19 -17.66 -6.92
N ASN A 428 -1.62 -18.65 -7.69
CA ASN A 428 -2.66 -19.59 -7.28
C ASN A 428 -2.27 -20.34 -6.00
N ARG A 429 -1.02 -20.82 -5.91
CA ARG A 429 -0.51 -21.49 -4.70
C ARG A 429 -0.45 -20.54 -3.51
N LEU A 430 -0.13 -19.26 -3.75
CA LEU A 430 -0.07 -18.24 -2.73
C LEU A 430 -1.48 -17.96 -2.17
N ARG A 431 -2.49 -17.87 -3.04
CA ARG A 431 -3.91 -17.75 -2.66
C ARG A 431 -4.38 -18.95 -1.85
N GLU A 432 -4.10 -20.17 -2.30
CA GLU A 432 -4.47 -21.39 -1.58
C GLU A 432 -3.87 -21.47 -0.17
N LYS A 433 -2.65 -20.95 0.01
CA LYS A 433 -1.97 -21.01 1.30
C LYS A 433 -2.33 -19.87 2.25
N PHE A 434 -2.51 -18.66 1.72
CA PHE A 434 -2.61 -17.43 2.53
C PHE A 434 -3.95 -16.69 2.38
N GLY A 435 -4.84 -17.12 1.48
CA GLY A 435 -6.12 -16.45 1.22
C GLY A 435 -6.03 -15.44 0.09
N PHE A 436 -6.35 -14.17 0.35
CA PHE A 436 -6.49 -13.07 -0.62
C PHE A 436 -7.78 -13.17 -1.44
N ASP A 437 -8.88 -13.61 -0.80
CA ASP A 437 -10.18 -13.65 -1.43
C ASP A 437 -10.64 -12.25 -1.86
N GLY A 438 -11.24 -12.15 -3.02
CA GLY A 438 -11.78 -10.90 -3.56
C GLY A 438 -10.75 -9.78 -3.82
N THR A 439 -9.44 -10.05 -3.75
CA THR A 439 -8.41 -9.05 -4.05
C THR A 439 -7.42 -9.56 -5.09
N PRO A 440 -6.98 -8.73 -6.05
CA PRO A 440 -5.91 -9.10 -6.95
C PRO A 440 -4.59 -9.24 -6.18
N VAL A 441 -3.76 -10.19 -6.60
CA VAL A 441 -2.40 -10.38 -6.10
C VAL A 441 -1.43 -10.10 -7.24
N ILE A 442 -0.47 -9.23 -6.99
CA ILE A 442 0.53 -8.87 -8.00
C ILE A 442 1.83 -9.59 -7.68
N VAL A 443 2.31 -10.42 -8.61
CA VAL A 443 3.61 -11.08 -8.51
C VAL A 443 4.50 -10.60 -9.66
N ARG A 444 5.64 -9.99 -9.31
CA ARG A 444 6.63 -9.51 -10.27
C ARG A 444 7.95 -10.21 -10.07
N ALA A 445 8.67 -10.48 -11.16
CA ALA A 445 10.03 -11.01 -11.10
C ALA A 445 11.04 -9.88 -11.41
N ARG A 446 12.13 -9.84 -10.64
CA ARG A 446 13.26 -8.95 -10.84
C ARG A 446 14.53 -9.76 -10.99
N GLN A 447 15.30 -9.47 -12.04
CA GLN A 447 16.60 -10.08 -12.27
C GLN A 447 17.69 -9.40 -11.45
N VAL A 448 18.61 -10.21 -10.93
CA VAL A 448 19.89 -9.75 -10.38
C VAL A 448 21.03 -10.44 -11.14
N PRO A 449 22.07 -9.71 -11.54
CA PRO A 449 23.18 -10.27 -12.30
C PRO A 449 23.97 -11.29 -11.48
N PHE A 450 24.69 -12.18 -12.17
CA PHE A 450 25.68 -13.06 -11.53
C PHE A 450 26.82 -12.22 -10.95
N SER A 451 26.86 -12.02 -9.64
CA SER A 451 28.03 -11.48 -8.98
C SER A 451 28.98 -12.62 -8.62
N LYS A 452 30.29 -12.41 -8.81
CA LYS A 452 31.33 -13.40 -8.43
C LYS A 452 31.59 -13.42 -6.91
N SER A 453 30.96 -12.56 -6.13
CA SER A 453 31.13 -12.46 -4.67
C SER A 453 29.97 -13.11 -3.91
N HIS A 454 30.34 -13.86 -2.89
CA HIS A 454 29.52 -14.77 -2.10
C HIS A 454 28.76 -14.08 -0.96
N ASP A 455 27.91 -13.09 -1.17
CA ASP A 455 27.06 -12.61 -0.10
C ASP A 455 25.60 -12.46 -0.56
N GLU A 456 24.83 -13.55 -0.36
CA GLU A 456 23.37 -13.59 -0.59
C GLU A 456 22.61 -12.51 0.20
N LYS A 457 23.15 -12.03 1.32
CA LYS A 457 22.52 -11.01 2.19
C LYS A 457 22.57 -9.60 1.63
N ASP A 458 23.60 -9.25 0.88
CA ASP A 458 23.76 -7.89 0.33
C ASP A 458 22.86 -7.61 -0.88
N TYR A 459 22.45 -8.64 -1.62
CA TYR A 459 21.54 -8.48 -2.77
C TYR A 459 20.08 -8.21 -2.39
N ILE A 460 19.62 -8.76 -1.28
CA ILE A 460 18.26 -8.52 -0.79
C ILE A 460 18.09 -7.05 -0.37
N LYS A 461 19.17 -6.44 0.14
CA LYS A 461 19.21 -5.05 0.61
C LYS A 461 19.21 -4.00 -0.50
N SER A 462 19.67 -4.35 -1.70
CA SER A 462 19.75 -3.40 -2.85
C SER A 462 18.44 -3.28 -3.65
N ALA A 463 17.33 -3.86 -3.19
CA ALA A 463 16.07 -4.00 -3.91
C ALA A 463 15.11 -2.82 -3.78
N GLU A 464 15.62 -1.56 -3.72
CA GLU A 464 14.75 -0.39 -3.84
C GLU A 464 14.23 -0.19 -5.27
N PRO A 465 12.96 0.18 -5.45
CA PRO A 465 12.42 0.48 -6.76
C PRO A 465 13.00 1.82 -7.26
N LYS A 466 14.02 1.77 -8.12
CA LYS A 466 14.47 2.97 -8.84
C LYS A 466 13.34 3.49 -9.71
N LYS A 467 12.87 4.73 -9.38
CA LYS A 467 11.97 5.64 -10.13
C LYS A 467 10.56 5.15 -10.43
N LYS A 468 9.59 6.02 -10.14
CA LYS A 468 8.19 5.98 -10.59
C LYS A 468 8.07 5.27 -11.93
N LEU A 469 7.58 4.05 -11.95
CA LEU A 469 7.09 3.44 -13.15
C LEU A 469 5.97 4.34 -13.67
N LYS A 470 6.22 5.02 -14.80
CA LYS A 470 5.16 5.66 -15.57
C LYS A 470 4.08 4.61 -15.77
N HIS A 471 2.86 4.93 -15.40
CA HIS A 471 1.70 4.10 -15.59
C HIS A 471 1.73 3.47 -16.99
N PRO A 472 1.42 2.18 -17.17
CA PRO A 472 1.41 1.53 -18.48
C PRO A 472 0.52 2.21 -19.52
N TRP A 473 -0.36 3.08 -19.09
CA TRP A 473 -1.34 3.83 -19.89
C TRP A 473 -0.81 5.08 -20.58
N ALA A 474 0.44 5.49 -20.37
CA ALA A 474 1.05 6.62 -21.07
C ALA A 474 1.58 6.24 -22.47
N ARG A 475 0.97 5.28 -23.17
CA ARG A 475 1.25 5.06 -24.59
C ARG A 475 0.68 6.20 -25.39
N LYS A 476 1.55 7.05 -25.94
CA LYS A 476 1.25 8.10 -26.90
C LYS A 476 0.32 7.54 -27.98
N ARG A 477 -0.85 8.16 -28.17
CA ARG A 477 -1.72 7.97 -29.35
C ARG A 477 -0.87 8.25 -30.58
N ARG A 478 -0.71 7.25 -31.48
CA ARG A 478 -0.26 7.53 -32.84
C ARG A 478 -1.34 8.36 -33.53
N PRO A 479 -1.03 9.43 -34.26
CA PRO A 479 -1.99 10.16 -35.02
C PRO A 479 -2.54 9.25 -36.13
N ILE A 480 -3.84 9.13 -36.22
CA ILE A 480 -4.55 8.44 -37.30
C ILE A 480 -4.26 9.22 -38.58
N GLY A 481 -3.56 8.57 -39.49
CA GLY A 481 -3.27 9.12 -40.81
C GLY A 481 -4.56 9.49 -41.54
N ARG A 482 -4.56 10.67 -42.18
CA ARG A 482 -5.59 11.12 -43.10
C ARG A 482 -5.80 10.06 -44.18
N ILE A 483 -6.98 9.47 -44.21
CA ILE A 483 -7.44 8.71 -45.38
C ILE A 483 -7.80 9.76 -46.46
N GLY A 484 -7.01 9.74 -47.53
CA GLY A 484 -7.25 10.55 -48.70
C GLY A 484 -8.56 10.11 -49.39
N ARG A 485 -9.29 11.13 -49.88
CA ARG A 485 -10.41 10.97 -50.82
C ARG A 485 -9.90 10.27 -52.12
N TYR A 486 -10.55 9.24 -52.48
CA TYR A 486 -11.00 8.99 -53.85
C TYR A 486 -12.34 8.25 -53.76
#